data_fdb1b677aca8b3cada1757c830576376
#
_entry.id   fdb1b677aca8b3cada1757c830576376
#
_cell.length_a   1.000
_cell.length_b   1.000
_cell.length_c   1.000
_cell.angle_alpha   90.00
_cell.angle_beta   90.00
_cell.angle_gamma   90.00
#
_symmetry.space_group_name_H-M   'P 1'
#
loop_
_entity.id
_entity.type
_entity.pdbx_description
1 polymer ?
#
loop_
_entity_poly.entity_id
_entity_poly.type
_entity_poly.pdbx_seq_one_letter_code
_entity_poly.pdbx_strand_id
1 'polypeptide(L)'
;MKLSEKIINTILLGILSLTIHVSFAYSAEITLDLSYYNYEEPNFMSDTSDPAFISLGVKNWDLPKNSDSVWNFLYTTELSKGWVSYSGSGTLDKDYYKLRGETYLGYKIEDFISIIGMGYRWLYDDSGGSVSSTGALGYDRKNQLFYVPVGGILDLTDKLRIKGQYNYLILGTQTSYLSDVAGFTDVTNEQRFGWGTDFTLDYKIDNKTSVYSFARYWDIANSDTATGTFAGVLLFQAFEPANTTAEVGIGISYNF
;
A
#
# COMPACT_ATOMS: atom_id res chain seq x y z
N MET A 1 19.73 -8.09 10.96
CA MET A 1 19.14 -7.23 9.90
C MET A 1 19.84 -7.55 8.61
N LYS A 2 19.15 -8.23 7.68
CA LYS A 2 19.72 -8.68 6.40
C LYS A 2 20.02 -7.48 5.49
N LEU A 3 20.95 -7.64 4.54
CA LEU A 3 21.34 -6.59 3.57
C LEU A 3 20.14 -6.02 2.79
N SER A 4 19.13 -6.86 2.51
CA SER A 4 17.88 -6.48 1.85
C SER A 4 17.06 -5.45 2.66
N GLU A 5 16.94 -5.59 3.98
CA GLU A 5 16.21 -4.61 4.81
C GLU A 5 16.89 -3.24 4.86
N LYS A 6 18.23 -3.23 4.90
CA LYS A 6 18.97 -1.95 4.82
C LYS A 6 18.74 -1.23 3.49
N ILE A 7 18.75 -1.97 2.39
CA ILE A 7 18.53 -1.41 1.05
C ILE A 7 17.09 -0.87 0.95
N ILE A 8 16.09 -1.65 1.37
CA ILE A 8 14.68 -1.24 1.35
C ILE A 8 14.45 0.00 2.22
N ASN A 9 14.97 0.03 3.44
CA ASN A 9 14.85 1.19 4.33
C ASN A 9 15.59 2.42 3.79
N THR A 10 16.73 2.25 3.12
CA THR A 10 17.46 3.37 2.48
C THR A 10 16.69 3.92 1.30
N ILE A 11 16.10 3.06 0.46
CA ILE A 11 15.25 3.48 -0.66
C ILE A 11 13.99 4.19 -0.14
N LEU A 12 13.34 3.67 0.90
CA LEU A 12 12.16 4.27 1.52
C LEU A 12 12.46 5.67 2.08
N LEU A 13 13.56 5.83 2.82
CA LEU A 13 14.03 7.12 3.32
C LEU A 13 14.35 8.08 2.16
N GLY A 14 14.93 7.57 1.07
CA GLY A 14 15.20 8.34 -0.14
C GLY A 14 13.93 8.82 -0.83
N ILE A 15 12.94 7.95 -1.01
CA ILE A 15 11.64 8.30 -1.60
C ILE A 15 10.92 9.32 -0.71
N LEU A 16 10.84 9.08 0.60
CA LEU A 16 10.20 9.98 1.56
C LEU A 16 10.90 11.35 1.62
N SER A 17 12.23 11.38 1.61
CA SER A 17 13.01 12.61 1.57
C SER A 17 12.81 13.36 0.26
N LEU A 18 12.79 12.67 -0.87
CA LEU A 18 12.58 13.26 -2.19
C LEU A 18 11.17 13.87 -2.31
N THR A 19 10.13 13.15 -1.84
CA THR A 19 8.75 13.65 -1.85
C THR A 19 8.59 14.89 -0.97
N ILE A 20 9.20 14.94 0.20
CA ILE A 20 9.16 16.11 1.08
C ILE A 20 9.83 17.32 0.42
N HIS A 21 11.01 17.18 -0.19
CA HIS A 21 11.71 18.29 -0.82
C HIS A 21 11.05 18.79 -2.11
N VAL A 22 10.46 17.89 -2.91
CA VAL A 22 9.76 18.27 -4.15
C VAL A 22 8.39 18.89 -3.84
N SER A 23 7.75 18.55 -2.73
CA SER A 23 6.45 19.13 -2.32
C SER A 23 6.50 20.65 -2.15
N PHE A 24 7.65 21.23 -1.80
CA PHE A 24 7.80 22.69 -1.68
C PHE A 24 8.01 23.41 -3.01
N ALA A 25 8.25 22.71 -4.10
CA ALA A 25 8.57 23.32 -5.41
C ALA A 25 7.38 23.37 -6.38
N TYR A 26 6.31 22.58 -6.14
CA TYR A 26 5.14 22.46 -7.03
C TYR A 26 3.85 22.40 -6.21
N SER A 27 2.70 22.71 -6.84
CA SER A 27 1.40 22.62 -6.20
C SER A 27 1.11 21.21 -5.73
N ALA A 28 1.19 20.97 -4.42
CA ALA A 28 0.87 19.72 -3.79
C ALA A 28 -0.53 19.78 -3.17
N GLU A 29 -1.26 18.69 -3.24
CA GLU A 29 -2.55 18.53 -2.58
C GLU A 29 -2.39 17.65 -1.34
N ILE A 30 -2.94 18.12 -0.20
CA ILE A 30 -3.16 17.26 0.96
C ILE A 30 -4.45 16.49 0.73
N THR A 31 -4.44 15.20 1.06
CA THR A 31 -5.58 14.30 0.92
C THR A 31 -6.01 13.74 2.26
N LEU A 32 -7.32 13.60 2.45
CA LEU A 32 -7.92 12.88 3.56
C LEU A 32 -8.98 11.94 2.97
N ASP A 33 -8.92 10.64 3.29
CA ASP A 33 -9.89 9.68 2.81
C ASP A 33 -10.31 8.65 3.84
N LEU A 34 -11.43 8.01 3.53
CA LEU A 34 -11.99 6.86 4.21
C LEU A 34 -12.11 5.72 3.22
N SER A 35 -11.70 4.52 3.62
CA SER A 35 -11.82 3.34 2.75
C SER A 35 -12.32 2.11 3.49
N TYR A 36 -13.04 1.27 2.74
CA TYR A 36 -13.32 -0.11 3.09
C TYR A 36 -12.20 -0.97 2.52
N TYR A 37 -11.68 -1.88 3.33
CA TYR A 37 -10.56 -2.75 3.02
C TYR A 37 -10.94 -4.20 3.29
N ASN A 38 -10.58 -5.09 2.37
CA ASN A 38 -10.72 -6.53 2.53
C ASN A 38 -9.43 -7.21 2.06
N TYR A 39 -8.84 -8.01 2.93
CA TYR A 39 -7.72 -8.92 2.64
C TYR A 39 -8.21 -10.35 2.81
N GLU A 40 -7.82 -11.24 1.91
CA GLU A 40 -8.23 -12.63 1.93
C GLU A 40 -7.08 -13.55 1.54
N GLU A 41 -6.83 -14.54 2.37
CA GLU A 41 -6.06 -15.75 2.06
C GLU A 41 -7.06 -16.89 1.88
N PRO A 42 -7.39 -17.32 0.65
CA PRO A 42 -8.43 -18.32 0.41
C PRO A 42 -8.21 -19.59 1.22
N ASN A 43 -9.24 -20.03 1.95
CA ASN A 43 -9.27 -21.18 2.88
C ASN A 43 -8.42 -21.03 4.16
N PHE A 44 -7.79 -19.90 4.41
CA PHE A 44 -7.00 -19.66 5.62
C PHE A 44 -7.61 -18.57 6.49
N MET A 45 -7.74 -17.34 5.96
CA MET A 45 -8.21 -16.21 6.75
C MET A 45 -8.71 -15.05 5.88
N SER A 46 -9.44 -14.15 6.54
CA SER A 46 -9.76 -12.82 6.00
C SER A 46 -9.63 -11.75 7.07
N ASP A 47 -9.26 -10.55 6.62
CA ASP A 47 -9.24 -9.32 7.41
C ASP A 47 -10.10 -8.27 6.71
N THR A 48 -11.15 -7.82 7.38
CA THR A 48 -12.10 -6.84 6.83
C THR A 48 -12.13 -5.60 7.72
N SER A 49 -12.05 -4.41 7.13
CA SER A 49 -12.13 -3.17 7.91
C SER A 49 -13.48 -3.02 8.63
N ASP A 50 -13.43 -2.64 9.89
CA ASP A 50 -14.58 -2.35 10.72
C ASP A 50 -14.28 -1.17 11.66
N PRO A 51 -14.82 0.03 11.43
CA PRO A 51 -15.70 0.38 10.31
C PRO A 51 -14.94 0.73 9.02
N ALA A 52 -13.70 1.26 9.07
CA ALA A 52 -12.98 1.78 7.92
C ALA A 52 -11.49 2.02 8.21
N PHE A 53 -10.72 2.27 7.16
CA PHE A 53 -9.42 2.94 7.24
C PHE A 53 -9.60 4.46 7.10
N ILE A 54 -8.78 5.20 7.83
CA ILE A 54 -8.61 6.64 7.69
C ILE A 54 -7.21 6.88 7.15
N SER A 55 -7.10 7.67 6.07
CA SER A 55 -5.81 7.96 5.44
C SER A 55 -5.57 9.45 5.34
N LEU A 56 -4.31 9.84 5.55
CA LEU A 56 -3.80 11.18 5.28
C LEU A 56 -2.67 11.06 4.26
N GLY A 57 -2.71 11.89 3.23
CA GLY A 57 -1.72 11.82 2.16
C GLY A 57 -1.35 13.16 1.56
N VAL A 58 -0.40 13.07 0.62
CA VAL A 58 0.01 14.18 -0.23
C VAL A 58 0.12 13.64 -1.65
N LYS A 59 -0.45 14.32 -2.62
CA LYS A 59 -0.31 13.98 -4.04
C LYS A 59 0.07 15.20 -4.87
N ASN A 60 0.78 14.96 -5.97
CA ASN A 60 0.95 15.92 -7.06
C ASN A 60 0.72 15.19 -8.37
N TRP A 61 -0.42 15.42 -8.98
CA TRP A 61 -0.80 14.89 -10.30
C TRP A 61 -1.02 16.01 -11.32
N ASP A 62 -0.84 17.26 -10.90
CA ASP A 62 -0.98 18.40 -11.79
C ASP A 62 0.34 18.71 -12.50
N LEU A 63 0.22 19.09 -13.75
CA LEU A 63 1.33 19.57 -14.53
C LEU A 63 1.52 21.07 -14.28
N PRO A 64 2.78 21.57 -14.25
CA PRO A 64 3.01 23.00 -14.20
C PRO A 64 2.34 23.67 -15.40
N LYS A 65 1.41 24.60 -15.15
CA LYS A 65 0.58 25.26 -16.19
C LYS A 65 1.41 25.99 -17.26
N ASN A 66 2.65 26.37 -16.94
CA ASN A 66 3.54 27.15 -17.81
C ASN A 66 4.80 26.36 -18.24
N SER A 67 4.77 25.03 -18.17
CA SER A 67 5.90 24.21 -18.58
C SER A 67 5.73 23.78 -20.03
N ASP A 68 6.67 24.14 -20.89
CA ASP A 68 6.82 23.57 -22.22
C ASP A 68 7.32 22.12 -22.19
N SER A 69 7.65 21.61 -21.00
CA SER A 69 8.12 20.24 -20.81
C SER A 69 6.98 19.27 -20.96
N VAL A 70 7.13 18.33 -21.87
CA VAL A 70 6.24 17.17 -22.01
C VAL A 70 6.48 16.11 -20.92
N TRP A 71 7.62 16.17 -20.22
CA TRP A 71 7.99 15.28 -19.13
C TRP A 71 7.76 15.93 -17.77
N ASN A 72 7.17 15.19 -16.86
CA ASN A 72 6.81 15.68 -15.55
C ASN A 72 7.06 14.62 -14.47
N PHE A 73 7.44 15.07 -13.28
CA PHE A 73 7.59 14.24 -12.11
C PHE A 73 6.31 14.35 -11.27
N LEU A 74 5.66 13.22 -11.04
CA LEU A 74 4.42 13.11 -10.26
C LEU A 74 4.66 12.20 -9.05
N TYR A 75 3.88 12.37 -8.00
CA TYR A 75 4.01 11.53 -6.81
C TYR A 75 2.70 11.44 -6.02
N THR A 76 2.63 10.40 -5.17
CA THR A 76 1.63 10.27 -4.12
C THR A 76 2.23 9.57 -2.91
N THR A 77 1.82 9.99 -1.72
CA THR A 77 2.18 9.34 -0.45
C THR A 77 0.95 9.31 0.43
N GLU A 78 0.73 8.20 1.12
CA GLU A 78 -0.45 7.97 1.95
C GLU A 78 -0.04 7.19 3.20
N LEU A 79 -0.47 7.65 4.37
CA LEU A 79 -0.39 6.96 5.65
C LEU A 79 -1.80 6.68 6.13
N SER A 80 -2.09 5.44 6.50
CA SER A 80 -3.42 5.01 6.91
C SER A 80 -3.38 4.25 8.22
N LYS A 81 -4.44 4.44 9.02
CA LYS A 81 -4.77 3.56 10.14
C LYS A 81 -6.16 2.98 9.92
N GLY A 82 -6.32 1.68 10.19
CA GLY A 82 -7.60 0.98 10.14
C GLY A 82 -7.78 0.04 11.32
N TRP A 83 -9.03 -0.26 11.59
CA TRP A 83 -9.45 -1.31 12.49
C TRP A 83 -10.01 -2.43 11.63
N VAL A 84 -9.62 -3.67 11.89
CA VAL A 84 -10.01 -4.81 11.10
C VAL A 84 -10.51 -5.95 11.98
N SER A 85 -11.55 -6.62 11.51
CA SER A 85 -12.04 -7.86 12.08
C SER A 85 -11.43 -9.03 11.32
N TYR A 86 -10.63 -9.81 12.02
CA TYR A 86 -10.01 -11.05 11.55
C TYR A 86 -10.97 -12.21 11.67
N SER A 87 -10.98 -13.07 10.65
CA SER A 87 -11.66 -14.36 10.66
C SER A 87 -10.75 -15.44 10.06
N GLY A 88 -10.42 -16.48 10.85
CA GLY A 88 -9.51 -17.55 10.46
C GLY A 88 -9.45 -18.63 11.54
N SER A 89 -8.35 -18.74 12.27
CA SER A 89 -8.22 -19.63 13.44
C SER A 89 -9.04 -19.18 14.65
N GLY A 90 -10.09 -18.42 14.43
CA GLY A 90 -10.98 -17.76 15.39
C GLY A 90 -11.33 -16.38 14.86
N THR A 91 -11.86 -15.51 15.71
CA THR A 91 -12.13 -14.11 15.42
C THR A 91 -11.34 -13.21 16.35
N LEU A 92 -10.91 -12.04 15.85
CA LEU A 92 -10.12 -11.08 16.58
C LEU A 92 -10.29 -9.70 15.93
N ASP A 93 -10.42 -8.65 16.74
CA ASP A 93 -10.32 -7.26 16.27
C ASP A 93 -8.90 -6.77 16.51
N LYS A 94 -8.31 -6.10 15.51
CA LYS A 94 -6.92 -5.67 15.53
C LYS A 94 -6.69 -4.37 14.77
N ASP A 95 -5.58 -3.72 15.02
CA ASP A 95 -5.17 -2.50 14.36
C ASP A 95 -4.29 -2.81 13.13
N TYR A 96 -4.54 -2.07 12.03
CA TYR A 96 -3.70 -2.07 10.85
C TYR A 96 -3.14 -0.69 10.58
N TYR A 97 -1.88 -0.66 10.18
CA TYR A 97 -1.20 0.55 9.69
C TYR A 97 -0.69 0.31 8.28
N LYS A 98 -0.91 1.28 7.39
CA LYS A 98 -0.43 1.22 6.02
C LYS A 98 0.38 2.47 5.69
N LEU A 99 1.43 2.29 4.89
CA LEU A 99 2.13 3.36 4.19
C LEU A 99 2.18 2.99 2.72
N ARG A 100 1.84 3.93 1.84
CA ARG A 100 2.04 3.81 0.40
C ARG A 100 2.78 5.03 -0.10
N GLY A 101 3.75 4.83 -0.99
CA GLY A 101 4.47 5.88 -1.68
C GLY A 101 4.71 5.50 -3.12
N GLU A 102 4.44 6.42 -4.04
CA GLU A 102 4.66 6.22 -5.48
C GLU A 102 5.25 7.47 -6.09
N THR A 103 6.16 7.28 -6.99
CA THR A 103 6.75 8.34 -7.82
C THR A 103 6.63 7.94 -9.28
N TYR A 104 6.39 8.92 -10.16
CA TYR A 104 6.16 8.64 -11.56
C TYR A 104 6.91 9.63 -12.45
N LEU A 105 7.34 9.14 -13.58
CA LEU A 105 7.66 9.95 -14.74
C LEU A 105 6.43 9.97 -15.64
N GLY A 106 5.85 11.14 -15.84
CA GLY A 106 4.67 11.37 -16.69
C GLY A 106 5.06 11.99 -18.01
N TYR A 107 4.51 11.47 -19.10
CA TYR A 107 4.64 12.05 -20.44
C TYR A 107 3.29 12.53 -20.93
N LYS A 108 3.18 13.84 -21.18
CA LYS A 108 1.92 14.49 -21.58
C LYS A 108 1.69 14.40 -23.08
N ILE A 109 0.48 13.98 -23.47
CA ILE A 109 -0.04 13.99 -24.84
C ILE A 109 -1.46 14.57 -24.78
N GLU A 110 -1.60 15.85 -25.14
CA GLU A 110 -2.87 16.57 -25.04
C GLU A 110 -3.47 16.52 -23.62
N ASP A 111 -4.65 15.94 -23.45
CA ASP A 111 -5.34 15.78 -22.14
C ASP A 111 -4.97 14.49 -21.42
N PHE A 112 -4.08 13.67 -21.99
CA PHE A 112 -3.62 12.41 -21.45
C PHE A 112 -2.17 12.50 -20.97
N ILE A 113 -1.89 11.90 -19.80
CA ILE A 113 -0.54 11.73 -19.26
C ILE A 113 -0.28 10.24 -19.10
N SER A 114 0.62 9.68 -19.90
CA SER A 114 1.12 8.33 -19.64
C SER A 114 2.07 8.35 -18.45
N ILE A 115 2.00 7.37 -17.57
CA ILE A 115 2.82 7.28 -16.37
C ILE A 115 3.52 5.94 -16.27
N ILE A 116 4.78 5.98 -15.82
CA ILE A 116 5.55 4.83 -15.36
C ILE A 116 6.33 5.25 -14.13
N GLY A 117 6.51 4.36 -13.17
CA GLY A 117 7.13 4.78 -11.93
C GLY A 117 7.65 3.67 -11.04
N MET A 118 7.85 4.02 -9.79
CA MET A 118 8.21 3.12 -8.70
C MET A 118 7.23 3.29 -7.57
N GLY A 119 6.79 2.16 -6.99
CA GLY A 119 5.85 2.14 -5.90
C GLY A 119 6.34 1.26 -4.75
N TYR A 120 5.97 1.66 -3.56
CA TYR A 120 6.19 0.92 -2.33
C TYR A 120 4.90 0.92 -1.51
N ARG A 121 4.54 -0.25 -0.98
CA ARG A 121 3.45 -0.45 -0.03
C ARG A 121 3.99 -1.19 1.18
N TRP A 122 3.69 -0.68 2.36
CA TRP A 122 3.96 -1.30 3.64
C TRP A 122 2.65 -1.45 4.41
N LEU A 123 2.45 -2.60 5.02
CA LEU A 123 1.33 -2.89 5.89
C LEU A 123 1.87 -3.55 7.16
N TYR A 124 1.39 -3.12 8.30
CA TYR A 124 1.66 -3.69 9.59
C TYR A 124 0.35 -4.10 10.26
N ASP A 125 0.26 -5.36 10.60
CA ASP A 125 -0.82 -6.01 11.32
C ASP A 125 -0.37 -6.15 12.77
N ASP A 126 -0.99 -5.37 13.66
CA ASP A 126 -0.67 -5.29 15.08
C ASP A 126 -1.57 -6.26 15.85
N SER A 127 -1.14 -7.52 15.90
CA SER A 127 -1.87 -8.61 16.58
C SER A 127 -1.06 -9.25 17.72
N GLY A 128 0.18 -8.84 17.92
CA GLY A 128 1.07 -9.38 18.96
C GLY A 128 0.43 -9.29 20.35
N GLY A 129 0.47 -10.39 21.10
CA GLY A 129 -0.11 -10.47 22.44
C GLY A 129 -1.64 -10.58 22.50
N SER A 130 -2.33 -10.56 21.36
CA SER A 130 -3.79 -10.78 21.28
C SER A 130 -4.13 -12.26 21.39
N VAL A 131 -5.39 -12.56 21.71
CA VAL A 131 -5.91 -13.92 21.80
C VAL A 131 -7.24 -13.99 21.03
N SER A 132 -7.33 -14.87 20.05
CA SER A 132 -8.56 -15.07 19.28
C SER A 132 -9.67 -15.72 20.10
N SER A 133 -10.89 -15.74 19.57
CA SER A 133 -12.05 -16.36 20.21
C SER A 133 -11.90 -17.86 20.49
N THR A 134 -10.96 -18.53 19.81
CA THR A 134 -10.63 -19.96 20.03
C THR A 134 -9.45 -20.19 20.94
N GLY A 135 -8.81 -19.12 21.45
CA GLY A 135 -7.59 -19.19 22.27
C GLY A 135 -6.28 -19.22 21.47
N ALA A 136 -6.31 -19.07 20.15
CA ALA A 136 -5.10 -18.95 19.36
C ALA A 136 -4.42 -17.61 19.63
N LEU A 137 -3.08 -17.65 19.84
CA LEU A 137 -2.27 -16.46 20.09
C LEU A 137 -2.00 -15.70 18.79
N GLY A 138 -2.19 -14.39 18.81
CA GLY A 138 -1.84 -13.47 17.74
C GLY A 138 -0.34 -13.19 17.71
N TYR A 139 0.16 -12.82 16.54
CA TYR A 139 1.51 -12.33 16.30
C TYR A 139 1.48 -11.23 15.26
N ASP A 140 2.41 -10.31 15.34
CA ASP A 140 2.50 -9.21 14.39
C ASP A 140 2.92 -9.69 13.00
N ARG A 141 2.41 -9.03 11.96
CA ARG A 141 2.82 -9.27 10.58
C ARG A 141 3.19 -7.98 9.89
N LYS A 142 4.26 -8.02 9.10
CA LYS A 142 4.72 -6.91 8.29
C LYS A 142 4.81 -7.34 6.84
N ASN A 143 3.98 -6.75 5.99
CA ASN A 143 4.02 -6.97 4.54
C ASN A 143 4.60 -5.75 3.83
N GLN A 144 5.51 -5.97 2.88
CA GLN A 144 6.18 -4.94 2.11
C GLN A 144 6.17 -5.33 0.63
N LEU A 145 5.64 -4.46 -0.23
CA LEU A 145 5.59 -4.69 -1.67
C LEU A 145 6.36 -3.57 -2.37
N PHE A 146 7.28 -3.95 -3.24
CA PHE A 146 7.97 -3.06 -4.17
C PHE A 146 7.53 -3.38 -5.59
N TYR A 147 7.06 -2.38 -6.35
CA TYR A 147 6.42 -2.59 -7.64
C TYR A 147 6.67 -1.46 -8.63
N VAL A 148 6.37 -1.72 -9.90
CA VAL A 148 6.38 -0.75 -10.99
C VAL A 148 4.95 -0.46 -11.41
N PRO A 149 4.42 0.75 -11.14
CA PRO A 149 3.15 1.21 -11.67
C PRO A 149 3.33 1.70 -13.12
N VAL A 150 2.41 1.29 -13.99
CA VAL A 150 2.29 1.75 -15.37
C VAL A 150 0.84 2.10 -15.65
N GLY A 151 0.57 3.26 -16.23
CA GLY A 151 -0.83 3.67 -16.45
C GLY A 151 -0.98 5.02 -17.12
N GLY A 152 -2.07 5.69 -16.78
CA GLY A 152 -2.35 7.01 -17.31
C GLY A 152 -3.32 7.84 -16.48
N ILE A 153 -3.27 9.14 -16.72
CA ILE A 153 -4.17 10.14 -16.15
C ILE A 153 -4.84 10.84 -17.36
N LEU A 154 -6.15 10.96 -17.34
CA LEU A 154 -6.95 11.58 -18.40
C LEU A 154 -7.84 12.66 -17.79
N ASP A 155 -7.68 13.89 -18.27
CA ASP A 155 -8.60 14.98 -17.98
C ASP A 155 -9.80 14.90 -18.94
N LEU A 156 -10.92 14.32 -18.47
CA LEU A 156 -12.16 14.20 -19.29
C LEU A 156 -12.83 15.55 -19.51
N THR A 157 -12.74 16.43 -18.53
CA THR A 157 -13.20 17.82 -18.57
C THR A 157 -12.30 18.67 -17.67
N ASP A 158 -12.50 19.99 -17.65
CA ASP A 158 -11.79 20.91 -16.74
C ASP A 158 -11.97 20.53 -15.25
N LYS A 159 -12.99 19.74 -14.92
CA LYS A 159 -13.33 19.35 -13.55
C LYS A 159 -13.19 17.87 -13.27
N LEU A 160 -13.21 17.01 -14.28
CA LEU A 160 -13.26 15.56 -14.09
C LEU A 160 -12.00 14.91 -14.63
N ARG A 161 -11.28 14.21 -13.76
CA ARG A 161 -10.05 13.47 -14.05
C ARG A 161 -10.19 12.01 -13.69
N ILE A 162 -9.64 11.15 -14.51
CA ILE A 162 -9.51 9.71 -14.25
C ILE A 162 -8.03 9.35 -14.20
N LYS A 163 -7.63 8.53 -13.24
CA LYS A 163 -6.33 7.85 -13.21
C LYS A 163 -6.57 6.35 -13.17
N GLY A 164 -5.86 5.63 -14.03
CA GLY A 164 -5.84 4.17 -14.03
C GLY A 164 -4.40 3.67 -14.10
N GLN A 165 -4.05 2.65 -13.30
CA GLN A 165 -2.72 2.05 -13.37
C GLN A 165 -2.75 0.55 -13.09
N TYR A 166 -1.81 -0.15 -13.69
CA TYR A 166 -1.43 -1.52 -13.41
C TYR A 166 -0.11 -1.52 -12.63
N ASN A 167 -0.03 -2.33 -11.59
CA ASN A 167 1.12 -2.44 -10.70
C ASN A 167 1.76 -3.82 -10.88
N TYR A 168 2.97 -3.86 -11.41
CA TYR A 168 3.75 -5.08 -11.55
C TYR A 168 4.63 -5.28 -10.31
N LEU A 169 4.39 -6.37 -9.56
CA LEU A 169 5.18 -6.70 -8.38
C LEU A 169 6.61 -7.09 -8.79
N ILE A 170 7.60 -6.42 -8.19
CA ILE A 170 9.01 -6.75 -8.34
C ILE A 170 9.48 -7.65 -7.19
N LEU A 171 9.09 -7.29 -5.96
CA LEU A 171 9.45 -8.01 -4.75
C LEU A 171 8.43 -7.72 -3.66
N GLY A 172 7.90 -8.76 -3.07
CA GLY A 172 7.16 -8.74 -1.81
C GLY A 172 7.95 -9.42 -0.71
N THR A 173 7.81 -8.95 0.51
CA THR A 173 8.31 -9.66 1.70
C THR A 173 7.25 -9.63 2.77
N GLN A 174 7.01 -10.79 3.37
CA GLN A 174 6.16 -10.96 4.54
C GLN A 174 7.03 -11.40 5.70
N THR A 175 7.05 -10.62 6.79
CA THR A 175 7.67 -11.02 8.06
C THR A 175 6.57 -11.34 9.04
N SER A 176 6.56 -12.57 9.55
CA SER A 176 5.71 -13.01 10.65
C SER A 176 6.55 -13.02 11.93
N TYR A 177 6.22 -12.16 12.88
CA TYR A 177 6.90 -12.04 14.18
C TYR A 177 6.42 -13.15 15.12
N LEU A 178 6.70 -14.40 14.74
CA LEU A 178 6.27 -15.57 15.49
C LEU A 178 6.90 -15.65 16.89
N SER A 179 7.94 -14.88 17.16
CA SER A 179 8.52 -14.72 18.50
C SER A 179 7.55 -14.08 19.52
N ASP A 180 6.48 -13.45 19.07
CA ASP A 180 5.38 -13.00 19.93
C ASP A 180 4.66 -14.20 20.57
N VAL A 181 4.77 -15.38 19.97
CA VAL A 181 4.31 -16.66 20.52
C VAL A 181 5.50 -17.40 21.10
N ALA A 182 5.47 -17.66 22.40
CA ALA A 182 6.59 -18.22 23.14
C ALA A 182 7.19 -19.47 22.49
N GLY A 183 8.49 -19.45 22.28
CA GLY A 183 9.28 -20.56 21.75
C GLY A 183 9.50 -20.54 20.23
N PHE A 184 8.79 -19.72 19.46
CA PHE A 184 9.00 -19.59 18.02
C PHE A 184 10.03 -18.53 17.67
N THR A 185 10.67 -18.68 16.51
CA THR A 185 11.48 -17.62 15.88
C THR A 185 10.74 -16.99 14.73
N ASP A 186 11.02 -15.73 14.47
CA ASP A 186 10.45 -15.00 13.33
C ASP A 186 10.84 -15.63 12.01
N VAL A 187 9.93 -15.52 11.03
CA VAL A 187 10.18 -15.94 9.66
C VAL A 187 9.92 -14.78 8.71
N THR A 188 10.70 -14.74 7.62
CA THR A 188 10.48 -13.79 6.52
C THR A 188 10.44 -14.57 5.22
N ASN A 189 9.33 -14.42 4.49
CA ASN A 189 9.05 -15.03 3.21
C ASN A 189 9.17 -14.01 2.08
N GLU A 190 9.59 -14.43 0.89
CA GLU A 190 9.62 -13.61 -0.31
C GLU A 190 8.44 -13.97 -1.24
N GLN A 191 7.73 -12.97 -1.73
CA GLN A 191 6.66 -13.08 -2.74
C GLN A 191 7.17 -12.44 -4.03
N ARG A 192 7.31 -13.21 -5.09
CA ARG A 192 7.93 -12.78 -6.35
C ARG A 192 6.94 -12.59 -7.50
N PHE A 193 5.71 -13.07 -7.33
CA PHE A 193 4.68 -13.02 -8.35
C PHE A 193 3.44 -12.36 -7.79
N GLY A 194 2.93 -11.39 -8.52
CA GLY A 194 1.72 -10.68 -8.16
C GLY A 194 1.54 -9.45 -9.03
N TRP A 195 0.37 -8.90 -8.96
CA TRP A 195 -0.02 -7.69 -9.66
C TRP A 195 -1.09 -6.92 -8.88
N GLY A 196 -1.26 -5.67 -9.23
CA GLY A 196 -2.35 -4.86 -8.70
C GLY A 196 -2.90 -3.91 -9.74
N THR A 197 -4.05 -3.34 -9.45
CA THR A 197 -4.65 -2.25 -10.25
C THR A 197 -5.18 -1.18 -9.32
N ASP A 198 -5.09 0.06 -9.77
CA ASP A 198 -5.71 1.20 -9.10
C ASP A 198 -6.50 2.02 -10.10
N PHE A 199 -7.65 2.47 -9.67
CA PHE A 199 -8.49 3.40 -10.39
C PHE A 199 -8.88 4.54 -9.46
N THR A 200 -8.81 5.79 -9.94
CA THR A 200 -9.25 6.98 -9.21
C THR A 200 -10.07 7.86 -10.12
N LEU A 201 -11.19 8.33 -9.61
CA LEU A 201 -12.03 9.35 -10.21
C LEU A 201 -11.97 10.60 -9.32
N ASP A 202 -11.47 11.71 -9.85
CA ASP A 202 -11.26 12.97 -9.12
C ASP A 202 -12.14 14.07 -9.74
N TYR A 203 -12.92 14.76 -8.91
CA TYR A 203 -13.82 15.84 -9.33
C TYR A 203 -13.46 17.14 -8.61
N LYS A 204 -13.05 18.16 -9.36
CA LYS A 204 -12.74 19.51 -8.84
C LYS A 204 -14.02 20.27 -8.52
N ILE A 205 -14.24 20.55 -7.24
CA ILE A 205 -15.34 21.41 -6.76
C ILE A 205 -15.02 22.86 -7.12
N ASP A 206 -13.80 23.30 -6.80
CA ASP A 206 -13.28 24.62 -7.10
C ASP A 206 -11.75 24.54 -7.42
N ASN A 207 -11.07 25.70 -7.44
CA ASN A 207 -9.65 25.76 -7.79
C ASN A 207 -8.72 25.16 -6.74
N LYS A 208 -9.21 24.87 -5.54
CA LYS A 208 -8.42 24.38 -4.41
C LYS A 208 -8.89 23.02 -3.88
N THR A 209 -10.16 22.69 -4.10
CA THR A 209 -10.80 21.55 -3.45
C THR A 209 -11.29 20.56 -4.49
N SER A 210 -10.96 19.30 -4.30
CA SER A 210 -11.51 18.18 -5.07
C SER A 210 -12.09 17.13 -4.13
N VAL A 211 -13.06 16.36 -4.62
CA VAL A 211 -13.50 15.10 -4.05
C VAL A 211 -13.09 13.97 -4.98
N TYR A 212 -12.70 12.85 -4.42
CA TYR A 212 -12.30 11.70 -5.23
C TYR A 212 -12.85 10.39 -4.67
N SER A 213 -12.98 9.42 -5.55
CA SER A 213 -13.20 8.03 -5.18
C SER A 213 -12.11 7.16 -5.80
N PHE A 214 -11.82 6.04 -5.16
CA PHE A 214 -10.83 5.10 -5.68
C PHE A 214 -11.22 3.66 -5.42
N ALA A 215 -10.67 2.78 -6.26
CA ALA A 215 -10.69 1.34 -6.10
C ALA A 215 -9.28 0.81 -6.36
N ARG A 216 -8.82 -0.11 -5.49
CA ARG A 216 -7.51 -0.76 -5.56
C ARG A 216 -7.69 -2.25 -5.40
N TYR A 217 -6.93 -3.01 -6.16
CA TYR A 217 -6.93 -4.46 -6.08
C TYR A 217 -5.50 -4.99 -6.18
N TRP A 218 -5.21 -6.03 -5.41
CA TRP A 218 -3.96 -6.78 -5.49
C TRP A 218 -4.26 -8.27 -5.48
N ASP A 219 -3.46 -9.01 -6.26
CA ASP A 219 -3.44 -10.47 -6.30
C ASP A 219 -1.97 -10.90 -6.22
N ILE A 220 -1.62 -11.55 -5.12
CA ILE A 220 -0.25 -11.94 -4.80
C ILE A 220 -0.21 -13.46 -4.69
N ALA A 221 0.71 -14.10 -5.41
CA ALA A 221 0.90 -15.54 -5.36
C ALA A 221 1.56 -15.99 -4.04
N ASN A 222 1.54 -17.30 -3.79
CA ASN A 222 2.25 -17.89 -2.65
C ASN A 222 3.71 -17.41 -2.60
N SER A 223 4.19 -17.22 -1.37
CA SER A 223 5.61 -16.97 -1.13
C SER A 223 6.49 -18.19 -1.36
N ASP A 224 7.80 -18.00 -1.28
CA ASP A 224 8.73 -19.07 -0.97
C ASP A 224 8.49 -19.63 0.44
N THR A 225 9.19 -20.73 0.76
CA THR A 225 9.15 -21.33 2.10
C THR A 225 10.33 -20.87 2.93
N ALA A 226 10.05 -20.34 4.11
CA ALA A 226 11.06 -19.98 5.11
C ALA A 226 11.12 -21.03 6.23
N THR A 227 12.27 -21.15 6.86
CA THR A 227 12.48 -22.08 8.00
C THR A 227 12.68 -21.30 9.27
N GLY A 228 11.89 -21.62 10.29
CA GLY A 228 12.02 -21.14 11.65
C GLY A 228 12.35 -22.27 12.63
N THR A 229 12.51 -21.92 13.91
CA THR A 229 12.73 -22.89 14.98
C THR A 229 11.69 -22.73 16.09
N PHE A 230 11.32 -23.86 16.69
CA PHE A 230 10.54 -23.89 17.92
C PHE A 230 11.40 -24.44 19.05
N ALA A 231 11.37 -23.80 20.22
CA ALA A 231 12.19 -24.11 21.40
C ALA A 231 13.70 -24.18 21.10
N GLY A 232 14.16 -23.46 20.05
CA GLY A 232 15.56 -23.40 19.63
C GLY A 232 16.11 -24.66 18.94
N VAL A 233 15.33 -25.72 18.80
CA VAL A 233 15.80 -27.00 18.27
C VAL A 233 14.90 -27.64 17.21
N LEU A 234 13.58 -27.50 17.29
CA LEU A 234 12.67 -28.09 16.34
C LEU A 234 12.50 -27.17 15.13
N LEU A 235 12.84 -27.66 13.95
CA LEU A 235 12.66 -26.91 12.71
C LEU A 235 11.19 -26.98 12.26
N PHE A 236 10.65 -25.85 11.79
CA PHE A 236 9.38 -25.80 11.07
C PHE A 236 9.55 -25.00 9.78
N GLN A 237 8.63 -25.23 8.85
CA GLN A 237 8.57 -24.48 7.61
C GLN A 237 7.27 -23.65 7.59
N ALA A 238 7.38 -22.43 7.10
CA ALA A 238 6.26 -21.52 6.92
C ALA A 238 6.31 -20.89 5.52
N PHE A 239 5.17 -20.64 4.94
CA PHE A 239 5.00 -19.87 3.72
C PHE A 239 3.80 -18.93 3.89
N GLU A 240 3.78 -17.85 3.14
CA GLU A 240 2.63 -16.97 3.05
C GLU A 240 1.73 -17.45 1.92
N PRO A 241 0.46 -17.78 2.18
CA PRO A 241 -0.48 -18.18 1.16
C PRO A 241 -0.71 -17.10 0.10
N ALA A 242 -1.18 -17.51 -1.08
CA ALA A 242 -1.70 -16.57 -2.07
C ALA A 242 -2.81 -15.75 -1.45
N ASN A 243 -2.82 -14.46 -1.74
CA ASN A 243 -3.75 -13.55 -1.12
C ASN A 243 -4.24 -12.48 -2.09
N THR A 244 -5.43 -11.97 -1.81
CA THR A 244 -5.99 -10.84 -2.51
C THR A 244 -6.28 -9.70 -1.54
N THR A 245 -6.17 -8.48 -2.04
CA THR A 245 -6.58 -7.28 -1.31
C THR A 245 -7.49 -6.45 -2.18
N ALA A 246 -8.63 -6.05 -1.67
CA ALA A 246 -9.53 -5.08 -2.30
C ALA A 246 -9.72 -3.88 -1.36
N GLU A 247 -9.65 -2.69 -1.91
CA GLU A 247 -9.87 -1.44 -1.17
C GLU A 247 -10.68 -0.49 -2.03
N VAL A 248 -11.76 0.09 -1.47
CA VAL A 248 -12.56 1.13 -2.12
C VAL A 248 -12.75 2.28 -1.15
N GLY A 249 -12.64 3.51 -1.64
CA GLY A 249 -12.71 4.67 -0.76
C GLY A 249 -13.16 5.95 -1.45
N ILE A 250 -13.42 6.93 -0.60
CA ILE A 250 -13.75 8.31 -0.99
C ILE A 250 -12.90 9.27 -0.16
N GLY A 251 -12.54 10.39 -0.74
CA GLY A 251 -11.73 11.38 -0.05
C GLY A 251 -11.93 12.79 -0.59
N ILE A 252 -11.26 13.69 0.08
CA ILE A 252 -11.16 15.10 -0.28
C ILE A 252 -9.69 15.47 -0.43
N SER A 253 -9.38 16.32 -1.39
CA SER A 253 -8.05 16.91 -1.52
C SER A 253 -8.13 18.43 -1.49
N TYR A 254 -7.08 19.05 -0.96
CA TYR A 254 -6.93 20.49 -0.88
C TYR A 254 -5.57 20.94 -1.39
N ASN A 255 -5.57 21.86 -2.35
CA ASN A 255 -4.40 22.51 -2.94
C ASN A 255 -4.17 23.86 -2.26
N PHE A 256 -2.97 24.13 -1.77
CA PHE A 256 -2.62 25.34 -0.99
C PHE A 256 -1.60 26.23 -1.69
#